data_7b87935dc532dd79a80b084539125c7e
#
_entry.id   7b87935dc532dd79a80b084539125c7e
#
_cell.length_a   1.000
_cell.length_b   1.000
_cell.length_c   1.000
_cell.angle_alpha   90.00
_cell.angle_beta   90.00
_cell.angle_gamma   90.00
#
_symmetry.space_group_name_H-M   'P 1'
#
loop_
_entity.id
_entity.type
_entity.pdbx_description
1 polymer ?
#
loop_
_entity_poly.entity_id
_entity_poly.type
_entity_poly.pdbx_seq_one_letter_code
_entity_poly.pdbx_strand_id
1 'polypeptide(L)'
;MPIENDFPFLTEKGHIVSLVGGGGKTTLMYAMAAHCVRKNWHVLVITTTHIMRPPGAVWARTDADLFRLWEHGSYAVAGTAAPGGKMTVPPQKQLEHWMQLADIVLIEADGSRRMPCKAPAAHEPVLLPQCDIVLAVAGVSALGESLEKGCFRAELAQQIL
;
A
#
# COMPACT_ATOMS: atom_id res chain seq x y z
N MET A 1 -4.30 15.22 -15.53
CA MET A 1 -2.82 15.31 -15.40
C MET A 1 -2.28 13.90 -15.21
N PRO A 2 -1.12 13.56 -15.76
CA PRO A 2 -0.47 12.28 -15.48
C PRO A 2 -0.07 12.23 -14.01
N ILE A 3 -0.29 11.08 -13.34
CA ILE A 3 -0.02 10.88 -11.91
C ILE A 3 1.48 11.07 -11.56
N GLU A 4 2.37 10.87 -12.52
CA GLU A 4 3.81 11.09 -12.37
C GLU A 4 4.22 12.55 -12.17
N ASN A 5 3.37 13.51 -12.54
CA ASN A 5 3.61 14.92 -12.24
C ASN A 5 3.51 15.20 -10.73
N ASP A 6 2.61 14.47 -10.05
CA ASP A 6 2.42 14.57 -8.59
C ASP A 6 3.37 13.62 -7.84
N PHE A 7 3.78 12.53 -8.48
CA PHE A 7 4.65 11.48 -7.92
C PHE A 7 5.82 11.17 -8.86
N PRO A 8 6.86 12.04 -8.92
CA PRO A 8 7.98 11.92 -9.87
C PRO A 8 8.74 10.59 -9.81
N PHE A 9 8.76 9.92 -8.66
CA PHE A 9 9.39 8.61 -8.50
C PHE A 9 8.73 7.51 -9.36
N LEU A 10 7.52 7.72 -9.87
CA LEU A 10 6.88 6.80 -10.82
C LEU A 10 7.47 6.88 -12.24
N THR A 11 8.51 7.68 -12.46
CA THR A 11 9.26 7.71 -13.72
C THR A 11 10.40 6.69 -13.77
N GLU A 12 10.86 6.18 -12.61
CA GLU A 12 11.98 5.27 -12.47
C GLU A 12 11.57 3.97 -11.78
N LYS A 13 12.24 2.87 -12.12
CA LYS A 13 12.06 1.55 -11.50
C LYS A 13 12.91 1.44 -10.23
N GLY A 14 12.59 0.45 -9.40
CA GLY A 14 13.38 0.06 -8.24
C GLY A 14 12.88 0.61 -6.90
N HIS A 15 11.83 1.43 -6.89
CA HIS A 15 11.31 2.00 -5.65
C HIS A 15 10.45 1.04 -4.84
N ILE A 16 10.57 1.13 -3.52
CA ILE A 16 9.76 0.44 -2.52
C ILE A 16 9.02 1.51 -1.72
N VAL A 17 7.74 1.70 -2.04
CA VAL A 17 6.91 2.81 -1.58
C VAL A 17 5.92 2.34 -0.52
N SER A 18 5.99 2.90 0.68
CA SER A 18 5.02 2.65 1.75
C SER A 18 4.00 3.77 1.88
N LEU A 19 2.72 3.41 1.86
CA LEU A 19 1.61 4.34 2.10
C LEU A 19 1.15 4.22 3.55
N VAL A 20 1.14 5.35 4.26
CA VAL A 20 0.76 5.46 5.68
C VAL A 20 -0.32 6.52 5.88
N GLY A 21 -0.98 6.51 7.03
CA GLY A 21 -1.94 7.56 7.40
C GLY A 21 -3.40 7.22 7.18
N GLY A 22 -4.20 8.22 6.80
CA GLY A 22 -5.66 8.15 6.74
C GLY A 22 -6.26 7.78 5.39
N GLY A 23 -7.42 8.31 5.09
CA GLY A 23 -8.27 7.93 3.96
C GLY A 23 -7.63 8.08 2.58
N GLY A 24 -7.86 7.08 1.74
CA GLY A 24 -7.44 7.09 0.34
C GLY A 24 -6.21 6.26 0.00
N LYS A 25 -5.46 5.71 0.98
CA LYS A 25 -4.25 4.91 0.74
C LYS A 25 -4.45 3.81 -0.30
N THR A 26 -5.41 2.92 -0.07
CA THR A 26 -5.68 1.79 -0.97
C THR A 26 -6.05 2.25 -2.38
N THR A 27 -6.85 3.31 -2.49
CA THR A 27 -7.22 3.91 -3.79
C THR A 27 -6.02 4.48 -4.51
N LEU A 28 -5.17 5.25 -3.81
CA LEU A 28 -3.95 5.83 -4.36
C LEU A 28 -2.96 4.73 -4.77
N MET A 29 -2.76 3.73 -3.93
CA MET A 29 -1.89 2.59 -4.21
C MET A 29 -2.28 1.86 -5.49
N TYR A 30 -3.58 1.56 -5.68
CA TYR A 30 -4.05 0.91 -6.90
C TYR A 30 -4.01 1.83 -8.13
N ALA A 31 -4.19 3.14 -7.95
CA ALA A 31 -4.02 4.10 -9.05
C ALA A 31 -2.56 4.14 -9.54
N MET A 32 -1.60 4.15 -8.61
CA MET A 32 -0.17 4.05 -8.92
C MET A 32 0.17 2.71 -9.59
N ALA A 33 -0.35 1.59 -9.04
CA ALA A 33 -0.14 0.27 -9.60
C ALA A 33 -0.63 0.19 -11.05
N ALA A 34 -1.85 0.65 -11.31
CA ALA A 34 -2.42 0.68 -12.65
C ALA A 34 -1.64 1.61 -13.61
N HIS A 35 -1.07 2.72 -13.10
CA HIS A 35 -0.20 3.59 -13.89
C HIS A 35 1.08 2.87 -14.32
N CYS A 36 1.78 2.22 -13.38
CA CYS A 36 3.02 1.50 -13.64
C CYS A 36 2.81 0.30 -14.58
N VAL A 37 1.69 -0.42 -14.44
CA VAL A 37 1.30 -1.50 -15.36
C VAL A 37 1.19 -0.99 -16.80
N ARG A 38 0.61 0.20 -17.04
CA ARG A 38 0.54 0.81 -18.40
C ARG A 38 1.92 1.13 -18.97
N LYS A 39 2.95 1.24 -18.14
CA LYS A 39 4.36 1.39 -18.54
C LYS A 39 5.06 0.03 -18.74
N ASN A 40 4.31 -1.08 -18.71
CA ASN A 40 4.82 -2.46 -18.74
C ASN A 40 5.79 -2.79 -17.60
N TRP A 41 5.53 -2.27 -16.40
CA TRP A 41 6.30 -2.59 -15.21
C TRP A 41 5.72 -3.79 -14.46
N HIS A 42 6.58 -4.59 -13.87
CA HIS A 42 6.22 -5.62 -12.91
C HIS A 42 5.93 -4.97 -11.56
N VAL A 43 4.64 -4.88 -11.23
CA VAL A 43 4.17 -4.19 -10.02
C VAL A 43 3.78 -5.20 -8.96
N LEU A 44 4.40 -5.10 -7.78
CA LEU A 44 4.05 -5.87 -6.59
C LEU A 44 3.31 -4.97 -5.59
N VAL A 45 2.14 -5.40 -5.15
CA VAL A 45 1.34 -4.74 -4.12
C VAL A 45 1.26 -5.65 -2.90
N ILE A 46 1.61 -5.14 -1.73
CA ILE A 46 1.56 -5.89 -0.47
C ILE A 46 0.98 -5.05 0.67
N THR A 47 0.79 -5.70 1.81
CA THR A 47 0.53 -5.02 3.09
C THR A 47 1.44 -5.57 4.17
N THR A 48 1.86 -4.72 5.09
CA THR A 48 2.54 -5.14 6.32
C THR A 48 1.57 -5.26 7.51
N THR A 49 0.28 -5.02 7.28
CA THR A 49 -0.79 -5.15 8.26
C THR A 49 -1.83 -6.18 7.79
N HIS A 50 -3.12 -5.93 8.07
CA HIS A 50 -4.22 -6.77 7.60
C HIS A 50 -5.15 -5.94 6.74
N ILE A 51 -5.20 -6.24 5.45
CA ILE A 51 -6.15 -5.61 4.52
C ILE A 51 -7.18 -6.63 4.01
N MET A 52 -8.31 -6.13 3.53
CA MET A 52 -9.26 -6.97 2.81
C MET A 52 -8.60 -7.51 1.54
N ARG A 53 -8.78 -8.81 1.30
CA ARG A 53 -8.32 -9.41 0.05
C ARG A 53 -9.02 -8.75 -1.13
N PRO A 54 -8.29 -8.32 -2.18
CA PRO A 54 -8.92 -7.74 -3.36
C PRO A 54 -9.83 -8.77 -4.04
N PRO A 55 -10.95 -8.35 -4.62
CA PRO A 55 -11.77 -9.22 -5.45
C PRO A 55 -11.01 -9.60 -6.73
N GLY A 56 -11.26 -10.83 -7.22
CA GLY A 56 -10.76 -11.28 -8.52
C GLY A 56 -9.35 -11.86 -8.53
N ALA A 57 -8.74 -11.87 -9.70
CA ALA A 57 -7.59 -12.69 -10.06
C ALA A 57 -6.21 -12.05 -9.80
N VAL A 58 -6.16 -10.89 -9.17
CA VAL A 58 -4.88 -10.15 -8.96
C VAL A 58 -4.06 -10.64 -7.77
N TRP A 59 -4.50 -11.69 -7.07
CA TRP A 59 -3.83 -12.19 -5.88
C TRP A 59 -2.82 -13.30 -6.22
N ALA A 60 -1.54 -13.04 -5.90
CA ALA A 60 -0.44 -13.98 -6.03
C ALA A 60 -0.13 -14.67 -4.69
N ARG A 61 0.04 -15.99 -4.72
CA ARG A 61 0.45 -16.84 -3.59
C ARG A 61 1.72 -17.61 -3.90
N THR A 62 2.03 -17.76 -5.17
CA THR A 62 3.17 -18.49 -5.71
C THR A 62 3.88 -17.66 -6.77
N ASP A 63 5.13 -18.01 -7.11
CA ASP A 63 5.86 -17.39 -8.21
C ASP A 63 5.10 -17.52 -9.53
N ALA A 64 4.46 -18.67 -9.77
CA ALA A 64 3.67 -18.88 -10.98
C ALA A 64 2.46 -17.92 -11.06
N ASP A 65 1.81 -17.62 -9.93
CA ASP A 65 0.75 -16.61 -9.90
C ASP A 65 1.29 -15.22 -10.21
N LEU A 66 2.46 -14.88 -9.64
CA LEU A 66 3.11 -13.59 -9.82
C LEU A 66 3.45 -13.35 -11.30
N PHE A 67 4.17 -14.29 -11.93
CA PHE A 67 4.55 -14.19 -13.34
C PHE A 67 3.33 -14.17 -14.26
N ARG A 68 2.35 -15.04 -14.04
CA ARG A 68 1.11 -15.04 -14.81
C ARG A 68 0.40 -13.68 -14.77
N LEU A 69 0.31 -13.03 -13.60
CA LEU A 69 -0.32 -11.71 -13.48
C LEU A 69 0.44 -10.65 -14.28
N TRP A 70 1.76 -10.63 -14.18
CA TRP A 70 2.59 -9.69 -14.93
C TRP A 70 2.54 -9.92 -16.44
N GLU A 71 2.60 -11.16 -16.90
CA GLU A 71 2.45 -11.54 -18.32
C GLU A 71 1.10 -11.12 -18.91
N HIS A 72 0.04 -11.12 -18.09
CA HIS A 72 -1.28 -10.64 -18.50
C HIS A 72 -1.47 -9.12 -18.34
N GLY A 73 -0.39 -8.37 -18.10
CA GLY A 73 -0.45 -6.92 -17.97
C GLY A 73 -1.24 -6.45 -16.75
N SER A 74 -1.10 -7.15 -15.62
CA SER A 74 -1.75 -6.80 -14.35
C SER A 74 -0.72 -6.55 -13.26
N TYR A 75 -1.07 -5.80 -12.21
CA TYR A 75 -0.30 -5.81 -10.97
C TYR A 75 -0.61 -7.07 -10.17
N ALA A 76 0.33 -7.50 -9.34
CA ALA A 76 0.16 -8.63 -8.44
C ALA A 76 -0.03 -8.15 -7.00
N VAL A 77 -1.17 -8.51 -6.38
CA VAL A 77 -1.37 -8.33 -4.95
C VAL A 77 -0.90 -9.59 -4.24
N ALA A 78 0.13 -9.49 -3.41
CA ALA A 78 0.75 -10.64 -2.77
C ALA A 78 0.52 -10.67 -1.26
N GLY A 79 0.28 -11.85 -0.72
CA GLY A 79 0.07 -12.03 0.71
C GLY A 79 -0.33 -13.44 1.11
N THR A 80 -0.48 -13.63 2.40
CA THR A 80 -0.98 -14.86 3.02
C THR A 80 -2.43 -14.65 3.46
N ALA A 81 -3.28 -15.65 3.28
CA ALA A 81 -4.66 -15.59 3.74
C ALA A 81 -4.73 -15.45 5.27
N ALA A 82 -5.58 -14.53 5.72
CA ALA A 82 -5.87 -14.28 7.13
C ALA A 82 -7.38 -14.44 7.40
N PRO A 83 -7.80 -14.63 8.66
CA PRO A 83 -9.22 -14.76 9.01
C PRO A 83 -10.07 -13.59 8.53
N GLY A 84 -11.37 -13.84 8.30
CA GLY A 84 -12.32 -12.80 7.90
C GLY A 84 -12.14 -12.28 6.48
N GLY A 85 -11.60 -13.08 5.56
CA GLY A 85 -11.39 -12.69 4.15
C GLY A 85 -10.26 -11.67 3.96
N LYS A 86 -9.42 -11.51 4.97
CA LYS A 86 -8.25 -10.62 4.94
C LYS A 86 -7.02 -11.32 4.39
N MET A 87 -5.99 -10.52 4.16
CA MET A 87 -4.64 -10.99 3.86
C MET A 87 -3.63 -10.22 4.70
N THR A 88 -2.48 -10.83 4.91
CA THR A 88 -1.34 -10.26 5.60
C THR A 88 -0.07 -10.45 4.78
N VAL A 89 1.05 -9.95 5.27
CA VAL A 89 2.36 -10.05 4.60
C VAL A 89 2.70 -11.50 4.23
N PRO A 90 3.32 -11.75 3.06
CA PRO A 90 3.90 -13.05 2.72
C PRO A 90 5.01 -13.47 3.70
N PRO A 91 5.39 -14.77 3.77
CA PRO A 91 6.58 -15.19 4.49
C PRO A 91 7.82 -14.41 4.04
N GLN A 92 8.68 -14.01 4.98
CA GLN A 92 9.79 -13.07 4.74
C GLN A 92 10.66 -13.44 3.54
N LYS A 93 11.12 -14.69 3.44
CA LYS A 93 11.97 -15.15 2.33
C LYS A 93 11.27 -15.02 0.96
N GLN A 94 9.97 -15.29 0.92
CA GLN A 94 9.18 -15.17 -0.29
C GLN A 94 8.99 -13.71 -0.67
N LEU A 95 8.71 -12.86 0.32
CA LEU A 95 8.59 -11.42 0.12
C LEU A 95 9.89 -10.81 -0.43
N GLU A 96 11.03 -11.10 0.18
CA GLU A 96 12.34 -10.62 -0.26
C GLU A 96 12.64 -11.04 -1.70
N HIS A 97 12.34 -12.30 -2.05
CA HIS A 97 12.47 -12.80 -3.41
C HIS A 97 11.58 -12.03 -4.40
N TRP A 98 10.31 -11.86 -4.09
CA TRP A 98 9.36 -11.18 -4.96
C TRP A 98 9.65 -9.68 -5.13
N MET A 99 10.15 -9.03 -4.08
CA MET A 99 10.59 -7.63 -4.15
C MET A 99 11.77 -7.43 -5.11
N GLN A 100 12.68 -8.42 -5.23
CA GLN A 100 13.79 -8.38 -6.19
C GLN A 100 13.34 -8.57 -7.65
N LEU A 101 12.20 -9.23 -7.87
CA LEU A 101 11.65 -9.47 -9.20
C LEU A 101 10.77 -8.32 -9.70
N ALA A 102 10.29 -7.46 -8.81
CA ALA A 102 9.39 -6.37 -9.14
C ALA A 102 10.14 -5.11 -9.59
N ASP A 103 9.59 -4.39 -10.54
CA ASP A 103 10.08 -3.07 -10.95
C ASP A 103 9.68 -1.97 -9.96
N ILE A 104 8.58 -2.17 -9.23
CA ILE A 104 8.13 -1.29 -8.13
C ILE A 104 7.33 -2.10 -7.11
N VAL A 105 7.51 -1.77 -5.83
CA VAL A 105 6.75 -2.36 -4.72
C VAL A 105 5.91 -1.28 -4.04
N LEU A 106 4.61 -1.50 -3.92
CA LEU A 106 3.68 -0.60 -3.26
C LEU A 106 3.13 -1.28 -2.00
N ILE A 107 3.23 -0.62 -0.85
CA ILE A 107 2.96 -1.21 0.46
C ILE A 107 1.92 -0.40 1.20
N GLU A 108 0.83 -1.03 1.64
CA GLU A 108 -0.05 -0.44 2.66
C GLU A 108 0.52 -0.79 4.04
N ALA A 109 1.15 0.19 4.72
CA ALA A 109 1.97 -0.04 5.91
C ALA A 109 1.22 0.20 7.23
N ASP A 110 -0.03 0.64 7.18
CA ASP A 110 -0.87 0.84 8.36
C ASP A 110 -2.37 0.80 8.05
N GLY A 111 -3.19 0.54 9.08
CA GLY A 111 -4.65 0.62 9.00
C GLY A 111 -5.18 1.94 9.58
N SER A 112 -6.23 2.52 9.00
CA SER A 112 -6.88 3.75 9.47
C SER A 112 -8.35 3.58 9.84
N ARG A 113 -8.89 2.36 9.84
CA ARG A 113 -10.32 2.07 10.03
C ARG A 113 -11.24 2.90 9.14
N ARG A 114 -10.79 3.22 7.93
CA ARG A 114 -11.48 4.09 6.96
C ARG A 114 -11.64 5.54 7.40
N MET A 115 -10.97 5.97 8.47
CA MET A 115 -10.95 7.38 8.87
C MET A 115 -10.10 8.19 7.90
N PRO A 116 -10.49 9.44 7.59
CA PRO A 116 -9.78 10.25 6.62
C PRO A 116 -8.43 10.76 7.11
N CYS A 117 -8.21 10.81 8.41
CA CYS A 117 -6.93 11.13 9.03
C CYS A 117 -6.56 10.08 10.09
N LYS A 118 -5.29 10.06 10.53
CA LYS A 118 -4.80 9.11 11.52
C LYS A 118 -3.60 9.66 12.26
N ALA A 119 -3.55 9.48 13.59
CA ALA A 119 -2.33 9.56 14.37
C ALA A 119 -1.69 8.15 14.47
N PRO A 120 -0.38 8.00 14.20
CA PRO A 120 0.32 6.73 14.32
C PRO A 120 0.42 6.29 15.78
N ALA A 121 0.32 4.99 16.06
CA ALA A 121 0.68 4.42 17.36
C ALA A 121 2.15 3.98 17.36
N ALA A 122 2.70 3.67 18.52
CA ALA A 122 4.10 3.27 18.67
C ALA A 122 4.51 2.03 17.85
N HIS A 123 3.55 1.17 17.51
CA HIS A 123 3.76 -0.05 16.71
C HIS A 123 3.39 0.12 15.22
N GLU A 124 3.06 1.33 14.80
CA GLU A 124 2.69 1.67 13.41
C GLU A 124 3.33 3.01 13.00
N PRO A 125 3.64 3.21 11.72
CA PRO A 125 3.51 2.23 10.62
C PRO A 125 4.55 1.11 10.70
N VAL A 126 4.24 -0.05 10.08
CA VAL A 126 5.18 -1.16 9.95
C VAL A 126 5.89 -1.01 8.61
N LEU A 127 7.02 -0.30 8.62
CA LEU A 127 7.84 -0.08 7.43
C LEU A 127 8.85 -1.22 7.25
N LEU A 128 9.05 -1.66 6.02
CA LEU A 128 10.13 -2.59 5.69
C LEU A 128 11.47 -1.83 5.66
N PRO A 129 12.59 -2.48 6.07
CA PRO A 129 13.92 -1.85 6.05
C PRO A 129 14.35 -1.36 4.66
N GLN A 130 13.84 -1.99 3.60
CA GLN A 130 14.14 -1.66 2.21
C GLN A 130 13.29 -0.51 1.65
N CYS A 131 12.31 -0.01 2.42
CA CYS A 131 11.45 1.09 1.98
C CYS A 131 12.27 2.36 1.79
N ASP A 132 12.21 2.93 0.60
CA ASP A 132 12.94 4.16 0.25
C ASP A 132 12.03 5.39 0.13
N ILE A 133 10.70 5.18 -0.02
CA ILE A 133 9.72 6.26 -0.10
C ILE A 133 8.55 6.00 0.86
N VAL A 134 8.21 7.00 1.65
CA VAL A 134 7.02 6.97 2.52
C VAL A 134 6.05 8.07 2.10
N LEU A 135 4.83 7.67 1.72
CA LEU A 135 3.75 8.59 1.39
C LEU A 135 2.77 8.69 2.55
N ALA A 136 2.72 9.84 3.21
CA ALA A 136 1.70 10.14 4.19
C ALA A 136 0.42 10.61 3.50
N VAL A 137 -0.67 9.88 3.71
CA VAL A 137 -1.97 10.12 3.05
C VAL A 137 -2.98 10.62 4.08
N ALA A 138 -3.69 11.69 3.74
CA ALA A 138 -4.85 12.17 4.47
C ALA A 138 -6.00 12.44 3.49
N GLY A 139 -7.20 12.04 3.87
CA GLY A 139 -8.39 12.30 3.07
C GLY A 139 -8.84 13.75 3.18
N VAL A 140 -9.20 14.36 2.07
CA VAL A 140 -9.69 15.75 2.02
C VAL A 140 -10.91 15.96 2.92
N SER A 141 -11.72 14.92 3.14
CA SER A 141 -12.86 14.96 4.04
C SER A 141 -12.52 15.14 5.53
N ALA A 142 -11.22 15.13 5.90
CA ALA A 142 -10.79 15.52 7.26
C ALA A 142 -10.77 17.03 7.45
N LEU A 143 -10.75 17.81 6.38
CA LEU A 143 -10.70 19.27 6.45
C LEU A 143 -12.00 19.84 7.03
N GLY A 144 -11.86 20.64 8.08
CA GLY A 144 -13.00 21.25 8.79
C GLY A 144 -13.71 20.32 9.78
N GLU A 145 -13.30 19.06 9.91
CA GLU A 145 -13.82 18.14 10.92
C GLU A 145 -13.01 18.22 12.23
N SER A 146 -13.69 17.91 13.35
CA SER A 146 -12.98 17.73 14.62
C SER A 146 -12.12 16.47 14.61
N LEU A 147 -11.07 16.42 15.43
CA LEU A 147 -10.20 15.24 15.53
C LEU A 147 -10.98 13.95 15.87
N GLU A 148 -12.00 14.05 16.74
CA GLU A 148 -12.81 12.90 17.15
C GLU A 148 -13.58 12.28 15.98
N LYS A 149 -14.01 13.10 15.02
CA LYS A 149 -14.77 12.66 13.85
C LYS A 149 -13.88 12.30 12.67
N GLY A 150 -12.79 13.05 12.46
CA GLY A 150 -11.94 12.96 11.28
C GLY A 150 -10.68 12.13 11.45
N CYS A 151 -10.22 11.82 12.68
CA CYS A 151 -8.94 11.22 12.94
C CYS A 151 -9.02 9.89 13.70
N PHE A 152 -8.48 8.82 13.12
CA PHE A 152 -8.27 7.58 13.85
C PHE A 152 -7.21 7.80 14.93
N ARG A 153 -7.51 7.47 16.20
CA ARG A 153 -6.72 7.77 17.39
C ARG A 153 -6.62 9.28 17.67
N ALA A 154 -7.77 9.94 17.72
CA ALA A 154 -7.86 11.37 18.01
C ALA A 154 -7.12 11.78 19.29
N GLU A 155 -7.18 10.95 20.34
CA GLU A 155 -6.46 11.16 21.61
C GLU A 155 -4.95 11.27 21.43
N LEU A 156 -4.36 10.42 20.56
CA LEU A 156 -2.93 10.53 20.24
C LEU A 156 -2.63 11.77 19.40
N ALA A 157 -3.54 12.13 18.48
CA ALA A 157 -3.39 13.35 17.69
C ALA A 157 -3.35 14.61 18.59
N GLN A 158 -4.22 14.67 19.60
CA GLN A 158 -4.24 15.77 20.58
C GLN A 158 -2.95 15.91 21.41
N GLN A 159 -2.22 14.80 21.60
CA GLN A 159 -0.93 14.84 22.31
C GLN A 159 0.24 15.31 21.46
N ILE A 160 0.09 15.26 20.13
CA ILE A 160 1.13 15.63 19.17
C ILE A 160 1.00 17.11 18.75
N LEU A 161 -0.23 17.63 18.77
CA LEU A 161 -0.56 19.02 18.41
C LEU A 161 -0.41 19.97 19.59
#